data_0d75344de54693763347eaccb8ef19c8
#
_entry.id   0d75344de54693763347eaccb8ef19c8
#
_cell.length_a   1.000
_cell.length_b   1.000
_cell.length_c   1.000
_cell.angle_alpha   90.00
_cell.angle_beta   90.00
_cell.angle_gamma   90.00
#
_symmetry.space_group_name_H-M   'P 1'
#
loop_
_entity.id
_entity.type
_entity.pdbx_description
1 polymer ?
#
loop_
_entity_poly.entity_id
_entity_poly.type
_entity_poly.pdbx_seq_one_letter_code
_entity_poly.pdbx_strand_id
1 'polypeptide(L)'
;MIKWKKLALGIFTVASTLAYSQQTVTLKQAIEFALQNKADALKAKLDITNADAKILEAKAGALPKVTGNANITYNPIIQEIALGGQTFKMGQPWVAVAGVQLQQALFNQQVFIGLKAAKSTKEFYQLNANLTEEQIIERVSNAYFQVFTAQEQKNTLESSYSSTEKVRNVIKSLYDKKK
;
A
#
# COMPACT_ATOMS: atom_id res chain seq x y z
N MET A 1 -38.36 -15.20 39.53
CA MET A 1 -37.07 -15.79 39.12
C MET A 1 -37.10 -16.55 37.77
N ILE A 2 -38.20 -16.54 37.02
CA ILE A 2 -38.35 -17.37 35.78
C ILE A 2 -38.02 -16.61 34.50
N LYS A 3 -38.03 -15.29 34.48
CA LYS A 3 -37.82 -14.45 33.29
C LYS A 3 -36.37 -14.40 32.79
N TRP A 4 -35.38 -14.54 33.67
CA TRP A 4 -33.97 -14.50 33.29
C TRP A 4 -33.46 -15.75 32.56
N LYS A 5 -33.99 -16.93 32.89
CA LYS A 5 -33.66 -18.21 32.21
C LYS A 5 -34.14 -18.24 30.77
N LYS A 6 -35.31 -17.61 30.48
CA LYS A 6 -35.83 -17.52 29.12
C LYS A 6 -35.05 -16.50 28.26
N LEU A 7 -34.51 -15.44 28.87
CA LEU A 7 -33.64 -14.45 28.21
C LEU A 7 -32.27 -15.04 27.86
N ALA A 8 -31.67 -15.81 28.78
CA ALA A 8 -30.40 -16.49 28.55
C ALA A 8 -30.52 -17.57 27.45
N LEU A 9 -31.65 -18.30 27.39
CA LEU A 9 -31.90 -19.29 26.32
C LEU A 9 -32.07 -18.64 24.96
N GLY A 10 -32.70 -17.46 24.88
CA GLY A 10 -32.86 -16.69 23.63
C GLY A 10 -31.54 -16.12 23.09
N ILE A 11 -30.61 -15.70 23.94
CA ILE A 11 -29.29 -15.20 23.56
C ILE A 11 -28.39 -16.33 23.04
N PHE A 12 -28.51 -17.52 23.64
CA PHE A 12 -27.73 -18.68 23.20
C PHE A 12 -28.14 -19.23 21.83
N THR A 13 -29.43 -19.16 21.48
CA THR A 13 -29.92 -19.58 20.16
C THR A 13 -29.55 -18.59 19.04
N VAL A 14 -29.43 -17.29 19.31
CA VAL A 14 -28.99 -16.28 18.32
C VAL A 14 -27.47 -16.38 18.05
N ALA A 15 -26.67 -16.73 19.06
CA ALA A 15 -25.22 -16.90 18.91
C ALA A 15 -24.84 -18.09 18.02
N SER A 16 -25.67 -19.16 17.98
CA SER A 16 -25.37 -20.37 17.18
C SER A 16 -25.66 -20.20 15.67
N THR A 17 -26.40 -19.21 15.23
CA THR A 17 -26.68 -18.96 13.80
C THR A 17 -25.58 -18.19 13.07
N LEU A 18 -24.60 -17.64 13.77
CA LEU A 18 -23.47 -16.91 13.17
C LEU A 18 -22.29 -17.81 12.77
N ALA A 19 -22.34 -19.11 13.08
CA ALA A 19 -21.19 -20.00 12.92
C ALA A 19 -21.11 -20.74 11.55
N TYR A 20 -22.04 -20.56 10.63
CA TYR A 20 -22.09 -21.30 9.37
C TYR A 20 -22.05 -20.39 8.14
N SER A 21 -20.97 -19.65 7.95
CA SER A 21 -20.67 -19.07 6.64
C SER A 21 -19.31 -19.53 6.15
N GLN A 22 -19.18 -20.82 5.85
CA GLN A 22 -18.13 -21.28 4.95
C GLN A 22 -18.58 -20.94 3.52
N GLN A 23 -18.39 -19.68 3.11
CA GLN A 23 -18.56 -19.32 1.70
C GLN A 23 -17.44 -20.00 0.91
N THR A 24 -17.83 -20.89 0.00
CA THR A 24 -16.91 -21.44 -1.00
C THR A 24 -16.51 -20.30 -1.94
N VAL A 25 -15.30 -19.78 -1.77
CA VAL A 25 -14.75 -18.72 -2.61
C VAL A 25 -14.35 -19.34 -3.94
N THR A 26 -14.88 -18.82 -5.05
CA THR A 26 -14.48 -19.24 -6.40
C THR A 26 -13.12 -18.62 -6.76
N LEU A 27 -12.38 -19.24 -7.69
CA LEU A 27 -11.10 -18.71 -8.18
C LEU A 27 -11.23 -17.25 -8.64
N LYS A 28 -12.30 -16.92 -9.38
CA LYS A 28 -12.55 -15.55 -9.85
C LYS A 28 -12.69 -14.56 -8.69
N GLN A 29 -13.48 -14.91 -7.69
CA GLN A 29 -13.67 -14.07 -6.49
C GLN A 29 -12.36 -13.89 -5.71
N ALA A 30 -11.54 -14.95 -5.60
CA ALA A 30 -10.23 -14.87 -4.94
C ALA A 30 -9.28 -13.92 -5.69
N ILE A 31 -9.26 -13.97 -7.02
CA ILE A 31 -8.45 -13.08 -7.86
C ILE A 31 -8.94 -11.64 -7.72
N GLU A 32 -10.23 -11.38 -7.86
CA GLU A 32 -10.80 -10.03 -7.75
C GLU A 32 -10.52 -9.42 -6.36
N PHE A 33 -10.69 -10.20 -5.31
CA PHE A 33 -10.37 -9.76 -3.95
C PHE A 33 -8.88 -9.43 -3.79
N ALA A 34 -7.99 -10.26 -4.35
CA ALA A 34 -6.55 -10.03 -4.28
C ALA A 34 -6.13 -8.77 -5.05
N LEU A 35 -6.65 -8.53 -6.24
CA LEU A 35 -6.38 -7.34 -7.06
C LEU A 35 -6.86 -6.04 -6.38
N GLN A 36 -7.92 -6.12 -5.57
CA GLN A 36 -8.45 -4.96 -4.85
C GLN A 36 -7.72 -4.68 -3.55
N ASN A 37 -7.24 -5.71 -2.84
CA ASN A 37 -6.79 -5.58 -1.46
C ASN A 37 -5.29 -5.84 -1.26
N LYS A 38 -4.61 -6.45 -2.24
CA LYS A 38 -3.19 -6.77 -2.07
C LYS A 38 -2.32 -5.52 -2.14
N ALA A 39 -1.37 -5.41 -1.21
CA ALA A 39 -0.48 -4.25 -1.10
C ALA A 39 0.27 -3.95 -2.42
N ASP A 40 0.72 -4.99 -3.14
CA ASP A 40 1.42 -4.85 -4.43
C ASP A 40 0.53 -4.16 -5.49
N ALA A 41 -0.77 -4.53 -5.57
CA ALA A 41 -1.72 -3.92 -6.50
C ALA A 41 -2.02 -2.46 -6.14
N LEU A 42 -2.21 -2.18 -4.85
CA LEU A 42 -2.43 -0.81 -4.36
C LEU A 42 -1.20 0.06 -4.59
N LYS A 43 0.00 -0.47 -4.34
CA LYS A 43 1.26 0.22 -4.61
C LYS A 43 1.40 0.55 -6.09
N ALA A 44 1.14 -0.39 -7.00
CA ALA A 44 1.23 -0.14 -8.45
C ALA A 44 0.28 0.99 -8.90
N LYS A 45 -0.93 1.07 -8.35
CA LYS A 45 -1.87 2.18 -8.61
C LYS A 45 -1.34 3.52 -8.08
N LEU A 46 -0.75 3.52 -6.88
CA LEU A 46 -0.15 4.72 -6.29
C LEU A 46 1.08 5.20 -7.07
N ASP A 47 1.89 4.28 -7.61
CA ASP A 47 3.04 4.61 -8.44
C ASP A 47 2.62 5.33 -9.74
N ILE A 48 1.50 4.93 -10.37
CA ILE A 48 0.93 5.64 -11.52
C ILE A 48 0.45 7.04 -11.11
N THR A 49 -0.24 7.16 -9.97
CA THR A 49 -0.71 8.46 -9.46
C THR A 49 0.47 9.39 -9.14
N ASN A 50 1.54 8.83 -8.57
CA ASN A 50 2.76 9.58 -8.29
C ASN A 50 3.45 10.03 -9.60
N ALA A 51 3.45 9.20 -10.63
CA ALA A 51 3.96 9.58 -11.95
C ALA A 51 3.14 10.72 -12.58
N ASP A 52 1.81 10.76 -12.39
CA ASP A 52 0.98 11.88 -12.81
C ASP A 52 1.34 13.17 -12.07
N ALA A 53 1.58 13.11 -10.78
CA ALA A 53 2.05 14.23 -9.99
C ALA A 53 3.43 14.74 -10.49
N LYS A 54 4.33 13.84 -10.89
CA LYS A 54 5.62 14.18 -11.49
C LYS A 54 5.49 14.87 -12.84
N ILE A 55 4.49 14.52 -13.64
CA ILE A 55 4.17 15.24 -14.89
C ILE A 55 3.70 16.67 -14.58
N LEU A 56 2.88 16.86 -13.54
CA LEU A 56 2.45 18.20 -13.10
C LEU A 56 3.62 19.03 -12.57
N GLU A 57 4.52 18.41 -11.80
CA GLU A 57 5.75 19.05 -11.32
C GLU A 57 6.63 19.53 -12.50
N ALA A 58 6.83 18.67 -13.50
CA ALA A 58 7.58 19.04 -14.70
C ALA A 58 6.92 20.22 -15.46
N LYS A 59 5.59 20.25 -15.57
CA LYS A 59 4.84 21.35 -16.17
C LYS A 59 4.96 22.65 -15.35
N ALA A 60 5.00 22.54 -14.02
CA ALA A 60 5.12 23.70 -13.13
C ALA A 60 6.42 24.47 -13.35
N GLY A 61 7.47 23.83 -13.86
CA GLY A 61 8.72 24.49 -14.26
C GLY A 61 8.56 25.52 -15.41
N ALA A 62 7.45 25.47 -16.15
CA ALA A 62 7.12 26.45 -17.19
C ALA A 62 6.22 27.59 -16.68
N LEU A 63 5.67 27.49 -15.46
CA LEU A 63 4.76 28.48 -14.89
C LEU A 63 5.53 29.60 -14.16
N PRO A 64 4.90 30.78 -14.03
CA PRO A 64 5.45 31.87 -13.23
C PRO A 64 5.61 31.43 -11.76
N LYS A 65 6.79 31.66 -11.19
CA LYS A 65 7.09 31.38 -9.79
C LYS A 65 7.13 32.70 -9.01
N VAL A 66 6.27 32.81 -8.00
CA VAL A 66 6.28 33.91 -7.03
C VAL A 66 6.96 33.44 -5.76
N THR A 67 7.99 34.17 -5.33
CA THR A 67 8.73 33.85 -4.09
C THR A 67 8.70 35.07 -3.20
N GLY A 68 8.25 34.91 -1.95
CA GLY A 68 8.34 35.95 -0.90
C GLY A 68 9.46 35.60 0.06
N ASN A 69 10.27 36.57 0.43
CA ASN A 69 11.31 36.44 1.45
C ASN A 69 11.21 37.59 2.44
N ALA A 70 11.42 37.27 3.72
CA ALA A 70 11.56 38.24 4.79
C ALA A 70 12.70 37.82 5.69
N ASN A 71 13.57 38.75 6.02
CA ASN A 71 14.70 38.53 6.93
C ASN A 71 14.78 39.67 7.93
N ILE A 72 15.00 39.34 9.20
CA ILE A 72 15.26 40.31 10.27
C ILE A 72 16.59 39.93 10.88
N THR A 73 17.53 40.88 10.84
CA THR A 73 18.88 40.69 11.39
C THR A 73 19.09 41.65 12.54
N TYR A 74 19.57 41.15 13.67
CA TYR A 74 20.00 41.94 14.81
C TYR A 74 21.51 41.94 14.88
N ASN A 75 22.13 43.16 14.83
CA ASN A 75 23.54 43.39 14.93
C ASN A 75 23.85 44.07 16.29
N PRO A 76 24.26 43.31 17.30
CA PRO A 76 24.53 43.88 18.65
C PRO A 76 25.74 44.78 18.65
N ILE A 77 26.69 44.60 17.72
CA ILE A 77 27.91 45.39 17.60
C ILE A 77 27.83 46.16 16.27
N ILE A 78 27.73 47.47 16.36
CA ILE A 78 27.72 48.37 15.21
C ILE A 78 29.15 48.81 14.90
N GLN A 79 29.55 48.73 13.63
CA GLN A 79 30.87 49.18 13.19
C GLN A 79 31.02 50.70 13.42
N GLU A 80 32.16 51.08 13.97
CA GLU A 80 32.54 52.48 14.18
C GLU A 80 33.68 52.84 13.23
N ILE A 81 33.57 53.94 12.56
CA ILE A 81 34.62 54.48 11.65
C ILE A 81 35.14 55.77 12.27
N ALA A 82 36.45 55.83 12.49
CA ALA A 82 37.13 57.04 12.93
C ALA A 82 37.58 57.88 11.73
N LEU A 83 37.05 59.10 11.61
CA LEU A 83 37.40 60.04 10.55
C LEU A 83 37.70 61.40 11.17
N GLY A 84 38.90 61.97 10.94
CA GLY A 84 39.25 63.27 11.44
C GLY A 84 39.30 63.42 12.97
N GLY A 85 39.50 62.33 13.70
CA GLY A 85 39.54 62.34 15.18
C GLY A 85 38.15 62.16 15.84
N GLN A 86 37.11 61.96 15.07
CA GLN A 86 35.76 61.66 15.56
C GLN A 86 35.32 60.25 15.12
N THR A 87 34.57 59.56 15.99
CA THR A 87 34.07 58.23 15.72
C THR A 87 32.61 58.29 15.36
N PHE A 88 32.30 57.75 14.18
CA PHE A 88 30.93 57.65 13.67
C PHE A 88 30.46 56.21 13.66
N LYS A 89 29.26 55.94 14.20
CA LYS A 89 28.60 54.64 14.10
C LYS A 89 27.96 54.47 12.74
N MET A 90 28.35 53.42 12.01
CA MET A 90 27.85 53.16 10.67
C MET A 90 27.06 51.86 10.67
N GLY A 91 25.73 51.96 10.68
CA GLY A 91 24.81 50.82 10.68
C GLY A 91 23.63 50.99 11.61
N GLN A 92 22.75 50.03 11.58
CA GLN A 92 21.56 49.93 12.44
C GLN A 92 21.57 48.61 13.22
N PRO A 93 21.16 48.63 14.51
CA PRO A 93 21.10 47.42 15.31
C PRO A 93 20.08 46.42 14.77
N TRP A 94 19.02 46.89 14.16
CA TRP A 94 17.98 46.08 13.54
C TRP A 94 17.88 46.42 12.06
N VAL A 95 17.94 45.36 11.22
CA VAL A 95 17.73 45.47 9.79
C VAL A 95 16.62 44.48 9.41
N ALA A 96 15.51 44.97 8.90
CA ALA A 96 14.43 44.17 8.37
C ALA A 96 14.33 44.37 6.85
N VAL A 97 14.39 43.30 6.10
CA VAL A 97 14.25 43.31 4.63
C VAL A 97 13.14 42.32 4.26
N ALA A 98 12.18 42.82 3.47
CA ALA A 98 11.13 41.98 2.88
C ALA A 98 11.07 42.22 1.37
N GLY A 99 10.87 41.17 0.61
CA GLY A 99 10.78 41.25 -0.83
C GLY A 99 9.86 40.21 -1.44
N VAL A 100 9.29 40.51 -2.60
CA VAL A 100 8.55 39.58 -3.43
C VAL A 100 9.19 39.55 -4.80
N GLN A 101 9.49 38.37 -5.31
CA GLN A 101 10.10 38.18 -6.61
C GLN A 101 9.17 37.31 -7.48
N LEU A 102 8.89 37.78 -8.70
CA LEU A 102 8.22 37.04 -9.76
C LEU A 102 9.26 36.61 -10.79
N GLN A 103 9.35 35.32 -11.07
CA GLN A 103 10.25 34.76 -12.07
C GLN A 103 9.49 33.84 -13.01
N GLN A 104 9.66 34.02 -14.32
CA GLN A 104 9.11 33.12 -15.32
C GLN A 104 10.16 32.78 -16.37
N ALA A 105 10.34 31.51 -16.67
CA ALA A 105 11.13 31.06 -17.80
C ALA A 105 10.32 31.29 -19.10
N LEU A 106 10.80 32.12 -20.01
CA LEU A 106 10.18 32.34 -21.34
C LEU A 106 10.45 31.15 -22.27
N PHE A 107 11.64 30.56 -22.17
CA PHE A 107 12.03 29.33 -22.87
C PHE A 107 12.99 28.54 -22.02
N ASN A 108 12.69 27.23 -21.83
CA ASN A 108 13.58 26.31 -21.14
C ASN A 108 13.45 24.91 -21.76
N GLN A 109 14.44 24.49 -22.53
CA GLN A 109 14.47 23.19 -23.17
C GLN A 109 14.45 22.01 -22.17
N GLN A 110 15.02 22.21 -20.97
CA GLN A 110 15.03 21.19 -19.93
C GLN A 110 13.60 20.82 -19.47
N VAL A 111 12.67 21.78 -19.45
CA VAL A 111 11.26 21.52 -19.11
C VAL A 111 10.62 20.59 -20.14
N PHE A 112 10.89 20.79 -21.44
CA PHE A 112 10.34 19.92 -22.49
C PHE A 112 10.91 18.50 -22.42
N ILE A 113 12.22 18.38 -22.20
CA ILE A 113 12.88 17.09 -22.05
C ILE A 113 12.40 16.40 -20.77
N GLY A 114 12.31 17.12 -19.66
CA GLY A 114 11.79 16.62 -18.38
C GLY A 114 10.34 16.15 -18.47
N LEU A 115 9.49 16.89 -19.19
CA LEU A 115 8.11 16.49 -19.43
C LEU A 115 8.01 15.22 -20.29
N LYS A 116 8.86 15.08 -21.32
CA LYS A 116 8.92 13.88 -22.14
C LYS A 116 9.36 12.67 -21.28
N ALA A 117 10.42 12.83 -20.50
CA ALA A 117 10.92 11.81 -19.59
C ALA A 117 9.85 11.40 -18.54
N ALA A 118 9.15 12.36 -17.93
CA ALA A 118 8.08 12.10 -16.98
C ALA A 118 6.92 11.30 -17.62
N LYS A 119 6.56 11.58 -18.87
CA LYS A 119 5.55 10.82 -19.62
C LYS A 119 6.00 9.36 -19.86
N SER A 120 7.23 9.16 -20.33
CA SER A 120 7.77 7.81 -20.53
C SER A 120 7.88 7.04 -19.21
N THR A 121 8.20 7.72 -18.11
CA THR A 121 8.19 7.12 -16.78
C THR A 121 6.77 6.69 -16.37
N LYS A 122 5.74 7.47 -16.68
CA LYS A 122 4.34 7.06 -16.44
C LYS A 122 3.99 5.80 -17.23
N GLU A 123 4.34 5.73 -18.52
CA GLU A 123 4.12 4.55 -19.36
C GLU A 123 4.82 3.31 -18.76
N PHE A 124 6.04 3.46 -18.27
CA PHE A 124 6.74 2.40 -17.55
C PHE A 124 5.96 1.91 -16.34
N TYR A 125 5.46 2.81 -15.49
CA TYR A 125 4.66 2.41 -14.32
C TYR A 125 3.33 1.74 -14.71
N GLN A 126 2.70 2.16 -15.81
CA GLN A 126 1.50 1.50 -16.33
C GLN A 126 1.78 0.06 -16.75
N LEU A 127 2.87 -0.17 -17.50
CA LEU A 127 3.28 -1.53 -17.90
C LEU A 127 3.66 -2.38 -16.69
N ASN A 128 4.36 -1.80 -15.71
CA ASN A 128 4.72 -2.49 -14.48
C ASN A 128 3.50 -2.84 -13.62
N ALA A 129 2.46 -2.00 -13.63
CA ALA A 129 1.21 -2.31 -12.96
C ALA A 129 0.50 -3.52 -13.60
N ASN A 130 0.42 -3.58 -14.93
CA ASN A 130 -0.14 -4.73 -15.64
C ASN A 130 0.64 -6.01 -15.33
N LEU A 131 1.97 -5.95 -15.33
CA LEU A 131 2.82 -7.09 -14.93
C LEU A 131 2.54 -7.53 -13.48
N THR A 132 2.37 -6.56 -12.58
CA THR A 132 2.06 -6.84 -11.18
C THR A 132 0.69 -7.53 -11.05
N GLU A 133 -0.31 -7.09 -11.80
CA GLU A 133 -1.64 -7.73 -11.85
C GLU A 133 -1.54 -9.18 -12.34
N GLU A 134 -0.83 -9.43 -13.43
CA GLU A 134 -0.60 -10.79 -13.96
C GLU A 134 0.09 -11.70 -12.93
N GLN A 135 1.13 -11.20 -12.26
CA GLN A 135 1.82 -11.95 -11.20
C GLN A 135 0.93 -12.25 -9.99
N ILE A 136 -0.01 -11.34 -9.67
CA ILE A 136 -0.99 -11.58 -8.60
C ILE A 136 -1.95 -12.67 -9.02
N ILE A 137 -2.48 -12.62 -10.24
CA ILE A 137 -3.38 -13.62 -10.81
C ILE A 137 -2.71 -15.01 -10.78
N GLU A 138 -1.47 -15.10 -11.25
CA GLU A 138 -0.71 -16.34 -11.24
C GLU A 138 -0.53 -16.91 -9.82
N ARG A 139 -0.06 -16.07 -8.89
CA ARG A 139 0.17 -16.51 -7.50
C ARG A 139 -1.12 -16.95 -6.81
N VAL A 140 -2.21 -16.22 -7.00
CA VAL A 140 -3.52 -16.58 -6.42
C VAL A 140 -4.06 -17.85 -7.04
N SER A 141 -3.95 -18.03 -8.35
CA SER A 141 -4.38 -19.24 -9.04
C SER A 141 -3.61 -20.47 -8.55
N ASN A 142 -2.28 -20.36 -8.47
CA ASN A 142 -1.44 -21.44 -7.97
C ASN A 142 -1.79 -21.82 -6.52
N ALA A 143 -1.98 -20.82 -5.65
CA ALA A 143 -2.36 -21.06 -4.26
C ALA A 143 -3.77 -21.71 -4.15
N TYR A 144 -4.72 -21.28 -4.98
CA TYR A 144 -6.06 -21.85 -5.03
C TYR A 144 -6.03 -23.33 -5.40
N PHE A 145 -5.29 -23.69 -6.46
CA PHE A 145 -5.18 -25.08 -6.88
C PHE A 145 -4.37 -25.94 -5.89
N GLN A 146 -3.40 -25.37 -5.18
CA GLN A 146 -2.70 -26.07 -4.10
C GLN A 146 -3.66 -26.48 -2.96
N VAL A 147 -4.58 -25.59 -2.56
CA VAL A 147 -5.61 -25.91 -1.57
C VAL A 147 -6.49 -27.04 -2.06
N PHE A 148 -6.95 -26.97 -3.32
CA PHE A 148 -7.78 -28.03 -3.92
C PHE A 148 -7.04 -29.39 -3.96
N THR A 149 -5.77 -29.37 -4.39
CA THR A 149 -4.94 -30.59 -4.40
C THR A 149 -4.75 -31.19 -3.00
N ALA A 150 -4.51 -30.34 -2.00
CA ALA A 150 -4.37 -30.77 -0.62
C ALA A 150 -5.66 -31.39 -0.07
N GLN A 151 -6.82 -30.83 -0.44
CA GLN A 151 -8.13 -31.39 -0.07
C GLN A 151 -8.36 -32.78 -0.67
N GLU A 152 -8.03 -32.98 -1.95
CA GLU A 152 -8.15 -34.28 -2.62
C GLU A 152 -7.16 -35.30 -2.05
N GLN A 153 -5.93 -34.89 -1.71
CA GLN A 153 -4.99 -35.76 -1.01
C GLN A 153 -5.52 -36.22 0.36
N LYS A 154 -6.13 -35.30 1.11
CA LYS A 154 -6.77 -35.64 2.39
C LYS A 154 -7.88 -36.68 2.18
N ASN A 155 -8.79 -36.47 1.22
CA ASN A 155 -9.88 -37.40 0.92
C ASN A 155 -9.35 -38.80 0.54
N THR A 156 -8.28 -38.85 -0.25
CA THR A 156 -7.61 -40.11 -0.65
C THR A 156 -7.00 -40.81 0.55
N LEU A 157 -6.33 -40.08 1.44
CA LEU A 157 -5.73 -40.66 2.66
C LEU A 157 -6.80 -41.18 3.63
N GLU A 158 -7.91 -40.46 3.81
CA GLU A 158 -9.03 -40.91 4.64
C GLU A 158 -9.65 -42.19 4.10
N SER A 159 -9.82 -42.28 2.77
CA SER A 159 -10.31 -43.50 2.11
C SER A 159 -9.34 -44.70 2.31
N SER A 160 -8.04 -44.48 2.11
CA SER A 160 -6.98 -45.48 2.33
C SER A 160 -6.91 -45.92 3.77
N TYR A 161 -7.02 -45.01 4.72
CA TYR A 161 -7.07 -45.31 6.13
C TYR A 161 -8.27 -46.22 6.49
N SER A 162 -9.47 -45.83 6.04
CA SER A 162 -10.69 -46.64 6.25
C SER A 162 -10.56 -48.05 5.66
N SER A 163 -9.98 -48.18 4.47
CA SER A 163 -9.76 -49.45 3.82
C SER A 163 -8.76 -50.33 4.61
N THR A 164 -7.67 -49.75 5.05
CA THR A 164 -6.67 -50.44 5.87
C THR A 164 -7.24 -50.90 7.24
N GLU A 165 -8.09 -50.06 7.85
CA GLU A 165 -8.76 -50.40 9.10
C GLU A 165 -9.72 -51.57 8.92
N LYS A 166 -10.48 -51.63 7.81
CA LYS A 166 -11.33 -52.79 7.48
C LYS A 166 -10.51 -54.07 7.35
N VAL A 167 -9.39 -54.03 6.62
CA VAL A 167 -8.48 -55.19 6.48
C VAL A 167 -7.94 -55.63 7.82
N ARG A 168 -7.47 -54.68 8.64
CA ARG A 168 -7.00 -54.99 10.00
C ARG A 168 -8.08 -55.69 10.84
N ASN A 169 -9.31 -55.22 10.79
CA ASN A 169 -10.42 -55.77 11.57
C ASN A 169 -10.79 -57.18 11.08
N VAL A 170 -10.75 -57.45 9.77
CA VAL A 170 -10.94 -58.78 9.20
C VAL A 170 -9.84 -59.74 9.67
N ILE A 171 -8.57 -59.36 9.59
CA ILE A 171 -7.44 -60.17 10.03
C ILE A 171 -7.56 -60.48 11.55
N LYS A 172 -7.90 -59.48 12.36
CA LYS A 172 -8.12 -59.64 13.78
C LYS A 172 -9.24 -60.64 14.07
N SER A 173 -10.37 -60.53 13.38
CA SER A 173 -11.51 -61.45 13.56
C SER A 173 -11.18 -62.89 13.15
N LEU A 174 -10.35 -63.12 12.14
CA LEU A 174 -9.85 -64.42 11.72
C LEU A 174 -8.88 -65.00 12.75
N TYR A 175 -8.03 -64.19 13.33
CA TYR A 175 -7.11 -64.61 14.40
C TYR A 175 -7.86 -65.04 15.65
N ASP A 176 -8.83 -64.25 16.09
CA ASP A 176 -9.65 -64.54 17.29
C ASP A 176 -10.52 -65.78 17.14
N LYS A 177 -10.93 -66.15 15.90
CA LYS A 177 -11.68 -67.40 15.63
C LYS A 177 -10.81 -68.65 15.59
N LYS A 178 -9.49 -68.51 15.50
CA LYS A 178 -8.54 -69.63 15.41
C LYS A 178 -8.00 -70.02 16.78
N LYS A 179 -8.38 -69.34 17.83
CA LYS A 179 -8.06 -69.60 19.22
C LYS A 179 -9.26 -70.27 19.90
#